data_01e29b60ee2afaf83a642f7b478cd7bb
#
_entry.id   01e29b60ee2afaf83a642f7b478cd7bb
#
_cell.length_a   1.000
_cell.length_b   1.000
_cell.length_c   1.000
_cell.angle_alpha   90.00
_cell.angle_beta   90.00
_cell.angle_gamma   90.00
#
_symmetry.space_group_name_H-M   'P 1'
#
loop_
_entity.id
_entity.type
_entity.pdbx_description
1 polymer ?
#
loop_
_entity_poly.entity_id
_entity_poly.type
_entity_poly.pdbx_seq_one_letter_code
_entity_poly.pdbx_strand_id
1 'polypeptide(L)'
;MSQLNNFHKYDYPQGMLLKLLYICALPLSIMAADYDPATAESEILVPKIVSKALFTDIVATDTGAVAVGERGHILKTSNYTDWVQLPVPTRSLLTNVYIRGANLWAVGHEEVILHSSDGGSTWVRQYVKSDALGPLLDVLFVDDNRGIAVGAEGKMLTTTDAGKTWIDGDITTRVIDAPKAAALIDESESGFVSDDIGVDETPPHLNAIVQSKAGLLIVGETGAVFRSRDEGASWARIDFPYHGPLFGAVMLDDQSILVYGLAGNAYLTADLGTSWTKLETNTEASLFGAVAVNGARAVLVGARGTFLTKAADSNALKAFTFSDGGVLGGVVQRGESDFTVVGENGILAYSPK
;
A
#
# COMPACT_ATOMS: atom_id res chain seq x y z
N MET A 1 40.65 -53.39 -25.59
CA MET A 1 40.31 -53.64 -26.97
C MET A 1 39.12 -52.79 -27.28
N SER A 2 39.32 -51.61 -27.72
CA SER A 2 39.51 -50.97 -29.02
C SER A 2 38.25 -50.99 -29.86
N GLN A 3 37.74 -49.81 -30.07
CA GLN A 3 37.31 -49.17 -31.33
C GLN A 3 36.73 -47.79 -30.94
N LEU A 4 37.28 -46.77 -31.05
CA LEU A 4 37.81 -45.70 -31.87
C LEU A 4 36.98 -45.33 -33.13
N ASN A 5 36.43 -44.12 -33.02
CA ASN A 5 36.46 -43.02 -34.00
C ASN A 5 35.78 -43.14 -35.35
N ASN A 6 34.89 -42.21 -35.61
CA ASN A 6 34.92 -41.41 -36.83
C ASN A 6 34.11 -40.10 -36.62
N PHE A 7 34.82 -39.00 -36.38
CA PHE A 7 34.30 -37.66 -36.58
C PHE A 7 34.66 -37.18 -37.98
N HIS A 8 33.65 -36.92 -38.81
CA HIS A 8 33.84 -36.24 -40.08
C HIS A 8 34.17 -34.77 -39.84
N LYS A 9 35.36 -34.34 -40.34
CA LYS A 9 35.76 -32.94 -40.51
C LYS A 9 34.90 -32.30 -41.60
N TYR A 10 34.18 -31.27 -41.28
CA TYR A 10 33.67 -30.31 -42.26
C TYR A 10 34.66 -29.15 -42.33
N ASP A 11 35.32 -28.98 -43.48
CA ASP A 11 36.12 -27.81 -43.82
C ASP A 11 35.21 -26.63 -44.14
N TYR A 12 35.27 -25.59 -43.33
CA TYR A 12 34.69 -24.27 -43.64
C TYR A 12 35.79 -23.35 -44.20
N PRO A 13 35.51 -22.59 -45.29
CA PRO A 13 36.52 -21.70 -45.87
C PRO A 13 36.80 -20.52 -44.91
N GLN A 14 38.08 -20.30 -44.64
CA GLN A 14 38.64 -19.32 -43.70
C GLN A 14 38.34 -17.83 -43.99
N GLY A 15 37.50 -17.51 -44.97
CA GLY A 15 37.19 -16.13 -45.37
C GLY A 15 35.90 -15.54 -44.82
N MET A 16 35.05 -16.32 -44.11
CA MET A 16 33.73 -15.87 -43.68
C MET A 16 33.61 -15.61 -42.17
N LEU A 17 34.62 -15.96 -41.38
CA LEU A 17 34.63 -15.78 -39.93
C LEU A 17 35.06 -14.39 -39.46
N LEU A 18 35.61 -13.56 -40.36
CA LEU A 18 36.12 -12.22 -39.99
C LEU A 18 35.10 -11.08 -40.20
N LYS A 19 33.96 -11.34 -40.81
CA LYS A 19 32.91 -10.31 -41.00
C LYS A 19 31.76 -10.40 -40.02
N LEU A 20 31.61 -11.47 -39.22
CA LEU A 20 30.58 -11.57 -38.17
C LEU A 20 31.06 -11.11 -36.79
N LEU A 21 32.36 -10.88 -36.60
CA LEU A 21 32.93 -10.41 -35.33
C LEU A 21 33.00 -8.89 -35.19
N TYR A 22 32.63 -8.13 -36.22
CA TYR A 22 32.65 -6.65 -36.17
C TYR A 22 31.28 -5.99 -35.93
N ILE A 23 30.18 -6.77 -35.79
CA ILE A 23 28.84 -6.25 -35.54
C ILE A 23 28.39 -6.45 -34.08
N CYS A 24 29.16 -7.24 -33.28
CA CYS A 24 28.83 -7.45 -31.84
C CYS A 24 29.73 -6.71 -30.85
N ALA A 25 30.56 -5.78 -31.32
CA ALA A 25 31.38 -4.93 -30.45
C ALA A 25 30.85 -3.47 -30.41
N LEU A 26 29.54 -3.28 -30.34
CA LEU A 26 29.03 -2.11 -29.69
C LEU A 26 29.19 -2.36 -28.20
N PRO A 27 29.80 -1.42 -27.45
CA PRO A 27 30.07 -1.64 -26.04
C PRO A 27 28.77 -1.90 -25.30
N LEU A 28 28.66 -3.09 -24.70
CA LEU A 28 27.65 -3.44 -23.71
C LEU A 28 27.67 -2.50 -22.48
N SER A 29 28.55 -1.51 -22.48
CA SER A 29 28.73 -0.48 -21.47
C SER A 29 27.79 0.73 -21.58
N ILE A 30 26.89 0.78 -22.57
CA ILE A 30 25.93 1.91 -22.70
C ILE A 30 24.53 1.53 -22.18
N MET A 31 24.29 0.26 -21.81
CA MET A 31 22.97 -0.15 -21.30
C MET A 31 22.92 -0.46 -19.79
N ALA A 32 23.96 -0.14 -19.05
CA ALA A 32 23.97 -0.30 -17.58
C ALA A 32 24.11 1.04 -16.83
N ALA A 33 24.01 2.15 -17.52
CA ALA A 33 23.99 3.46 -16.89
C ALA A 33 22.51 3.86 -16.68
N ASP A 34 22.13 3.92 -15.43
CA ASP A 34 21.00 4.69 -14.89
C ASP A 34 19.57 4.21 -15.21
N TYR A 35 19.27 2.90 -15.13
CA TYR A 35 17.88 2.50 -14.96
C TYR A 35 17.47 2.73 -13.48
N ASP A 36 16.78 3.83 -13.23
CA ASP A 36 16.15 4.14 -11.96
C ASP A 36 14.63 3.96 -12.13
N PRO A 37 14.00 2.96 -11.48
CA PRO A 37 12.56 2.72 -11.58
C PRO A 37 11.75 3.92 -11.10
N ALA A 38 12.27 4.70 -10.16
CA ALA A 38 11.60 5.87 -9.60
C ALA A 38 11.38 6.98 -10.63
N THR A 39 12.25 7.09 -11.63
CA THR A 39 12.23 8.17 -12.63
C THR A 39 11.92 7.68 -14.05
N ALA A 40 11.90 6.38 -14.30
CA ALA A 40 11.56 5.81 -15.59
C ALA A 40 10.04 5.91 -15.87
N GLU A 41 9.65 6.20 -17.12
CA GLU A 41 8.24 6.13 -17.54
C GLU A 41 7.70 4.71 -17.44
N SER A 42 6.44 4.57 -17.03
CA SER A 42 5.76 3.28 -16.99
C SER A 42 5.61 2.68 -18.39
N GLU A 43 5.72 1.36 -18.48
CA GLU A 43 5.52 0.63 -19.74
C GLU A 43 4.04 0.38 -19.97
N ILE A 44 3.51 0.77 -21.12
CA ILE A 44 2.12 0.49 -21.50
C ILE A 44 2.03 -0.94 -22.05
N LEU A 45 1.33 -1.79 -21.34
CA LEU A 45 1.10 -3.18 -21.70
C LEU A 45 -0.24 -3.35 -22.43
N VAL A 46 -0.40 -4.47 -23.12
CA VAL A 46 -1.72 -4.81 -23.69
C VAL A 46 -2.74 -5.03 -22.57
N PRO A 47 -3.99 -4.55 -22.71
CA PRO A 47 -5.00 -4.59 -21.63
C PRO A 47 -5.20 -5.95 -20.98
N LYS A 48 -5.17 -7.03 -21.77
CA LYS A 48 -5.32 -8.41 -21.26
C LYS A 48 -4.16 -8.85 -20.34
N ILE A 49 -2.97 -8.28 -20.50
CA ILE A 49 -1.80 -8.57 -19.66
C ILE A 49 -1.87 -7.70 -18.41
N VAL A 50 -2.00 -6.39 -18.58
CA VAL A 50 -1.96 -5.46 -17.46
C VAL A 50 -3.11 -5.66 -16.47
N SER A 51 -4.31 -6.06 -16.91
CA SER A 51 -5.44 -6.32 -16.02
C SER A 51 -5.25 -7.53 -15.09
N LYS A 52 -4.19 -8.32 -15.30
CA LYS A 52 -3.78 -9.46 -14.46
C LYS A 52 -2.50 -9.20 -13.67
N ALA A 53 -1.94 -8.00 -13.75
CA ALA A 53 -0.80 -7.58 -12.96
C ALA A 53 -1.19 -7.45 -11.48
N LEU A 54 -0.20 -7.36 -10.60
CA LEU A 54 -0.44 -7.07 -9.19
C LEU A 54 -0.95 -5.64 -9.02
N PHE A 55 -2.12 -5.49 -8.40
CA PHE A 55 -2.63 -4.21 -7.92
C PHE A 55 -2.73 -4.23 -6.39
N THR A 56 -2.27 -3.16 -5.78
CA THR A 56 -2.16 -2.99 -4.34
C THR A 56 -3.35 -2.26 -3.75
N ASP A 57 -3.88 -1.27 -4.49
CA ASP A 57 -4.99 -0.45 -4.02
C ASP A 57 -5.88 0.03 -5.17
N ILE A 58 -7.10 0.44 -4.81
CA ILE A 58 -8.13 0.96 -5.72
C ILE A 58 -9.00 1.98 -5.01
N VAL A 59 -9.32 3.08 -5.69
CA VAL A 59 -10.23 4.10 -5.19
C VAL A 59 -11.36 4.35 -6.19
N ALA A 60 -12.58 4.54 -5.67
CA ALA A 60 -13.72 4.99 -6.48
C ALA A 60 -13.59 6.48 -6.79
N THR A 61 -13.94 6.88 -8.01
CA THR A 61 -14.05 8.27 -8.47
C THR A 61 -15.52 8.59 -8.78
N ASP A 62 -15.84 9.85 -9.04
CA ASP A 62 -17.21 10.26 -9.42
C ASP A 62 -17.73 9.52 -10.66
N THR A 63 -16.85 9.03 -11.52
CA THR A 63 -17.22 8.41 -12.80
C THR A 63 -16.79 6.97 -12.96
N GLY A 64 -16.15 6.36 -11.95
CA GLY A 64 -15.63 5.00 -12.04
C GLY A 64 -14.61 4.68 -10.95
N ALA A 65 -13.40 4.24 -11.33
CA ALA A 65 -12.35 3.90 -10.38
C ALA A 65 -10.93 4.08 -10.97
N VAL A 66 -9.96 4.22 -10.07
CA VAL A 66 -8.52 4.18 -10.37
C VAL A 66 -7.88 3.11 -9.50
N ALA A 67 -7.09 2.22 -10.11
CA ALA A 67 -6.31 1.19 -9.45
C ALA A 67 -4.81 1.42 -9.68
N VAL A 68 -4.00 1.16 -8.66
CA VAL A 68 -2.54 1.31 -8.69
C VAL A 68 -1.84 0.01 -8.30
N GLY A 69 -0.61 -0.19 -8.78
CA GLY A 69 0.10 -1.43 -8.48
C GLY A 69 1.55 -1.47 -8.96
N GLU A 70 2.01 -2.69 -9.27
CA GLU A 70 3.38 -2.94 -9.66
C GLU A 70 3.81 -2.13 -10.89
N ARG A 71 5.13 -1.86 -11.00
CA ARG A 71 5.77 -1.20 -12.16
C ARG A 71 5.15 0.15 -12.55
N GLY A 72 4.59 0.88 -11.58
CA GLY A 72 3.91 2.14 -11.84
C GLY A 72 2.58 1.97 -12.59
N HIS A 73 1.99 0.77 -12.61
CA HIS A 73 0.72 0.58 -13.29
C HIS A 73 -0.38 1.40 -12.61
N ILE A 74 -0.99 2.30 -13.37
CA ILE A 74 -2.23 2.99 -13.02
C ILE A 74 -3.27 2.68 -14.08
N LEU A 75 -4.38 2.08 -13.66
CA LEU A 75 -5.51 1.79 -14.52
C LEU A 75 -6.73 2.62 -14.10
N LYS A 76 -7.43 3.17 -15.08
CA LYS A 76 -8.67 3.91 -14.88
C LYS A 76 -9.82 3.27 -15.65
N THR A 77 -11.00 3.33 -15.07
CA THR A 77 -12.25 2.90 -15.71
C THR A 77 -13.36 3.91 -15.44
N SER A 78 -14.33 4.00 -16.36
CA SER A 78 -15.58 4.71 -16.15
C SER A 78 -16.81 3.78 -15.98
N ASN A 79 -16.62 2.48 -16.10
CA ASN A 79 -17.74 1.50 -16.10
C ASN A 79 -17.41 0.20 -15.37
N TYR A 80 -16.22 0.11 -14.70
CA TYR A 80 -15.71 -1.07 -13.99
C TYR A 80 -15.51 -2.34 -14.85
N THR A 81 -15.62 -2.23 -16.18
CA THR A 81 -15.39 -3.33 -17.13
C THR A 81 -14.23 -3.05 -18.06
N ASP A 82 -14.17 -1.83 -18.59
CA ASP A 82 -13.16 -1.41 -19.54
C ASP A 82 -12.10 -0.58 -18.81
N TRP A 83 -10.93 -1.19 -18.63
CA TRP A 83 -9.80 -0.58 -17.93
C TRP A 83 -8.76 -0.09 -18.92
N VAL A 84 -8.35 1.14 -18.76
CA VAL A 84 -7.31 1.79 -19.57
C VAL A 84 -6.10 2.06 -18.70
N GLN A 85 -4.94 1.56 -19.11
CA GLN A 85 -3.66 1.88 -18.49
C GLN A 85 -3.22 3.27 -18.90
N LEU A 86 -2.75 4.05 -17.94
CA LEU A 86 -2.28 5.41 -18.14
C LEU A 86 -0.75 5.48 -18.06
N PRO A 87 -0.10 6.30 -18.89
CA PRO A 87 1.33 6.56 -18.76
C PRO A 87 1.59 7.41 -17.51
N VAL A 88 2.58 6.99 -16.72
CA VAL A 88 2.99 7.70 -15.50
C VAL A 88 4.51 7.77 -15.41
N PRO A 89 5.08 8.83 -14.78
CA PRO A 89 6.52 9.08 -14.77
C PRO A 89 7.25 8.26 -13.67
N THR A 90 6.91 6.98 -13.51
CA THR A 90 7.59 6.04 -12.60
C THR A 90 7.33 4.60 -13.00
N ARG A 91 8.25 3.70 -12.62
CA ARG A 91 8.08 2.24 -12.61
C ARG A 91 8.16 1.65 -11.21
N SER A 92 8.19 2.50 -10.19
CA SER A 92 8.13 2.05 -8.80
C SER A 92 6.83 1.32 -8.52
N LEU A 93 6.85 0.33 -7.62
CA LEU A 93 5.62 -0.24 -7.09
C LEU A 93 4.85 0.86 -6.34
N LEU A 94 3.62 1.12 -6.76
CA LEU A 94 2.69 2.01 -6.06
C LEU A 94 1.96 1.20 -4.99
N THR A 95 1.88 1.72 -3.77
CA THR A 95 1.32 1.03 -2.60
C THR A 95 -0.11 1.44 -2.29
N ASN A 96 -0.43 2.73 -2.54
CA ASN A 96 -1.73 3.31 -2.18
C ASN A 96 -2.13 4.41 -3.15
N VAL A 97 -3.44 4.68 -3.27
CA VAL A 97 -4.03 5.80 -4.00
C VAL A 97 -5.11 6.49 -3.16
N TYR A 98 -4.98 7.79 -2.98
CA TYR A 98 -5.91 8.65 -2.25
C TYR A 98 -6.62 9.62 -3.18
N ILE A 99 -7.89 9.93 -2.90
CA ILE A 99 -8.71 10.86 -3.68
C ILE A 99 -9.30 11.96 -2.79
N ARG A 100 -9.28 13.20 -3.31
CA ARG A 100 -9.99 14.35 -2.75
C ARG A 100 -10.55 15.21 -3.87
N GLY A 101 -11.85 15.12 -4.13
CA GLY A 101 -12.49 15.72 -5.28
C GLY A 101 -11.89 15.22 -6.59
N ALA A 102 -11.42 16.13 -7.47
CA ALA A 102 -10.75 15.77 -8.71
C ALA A 102 -9.25 15.46 -8.55
N ASN A 103 -8.68 15.69 -7.37
CA ASN A 103 -7.27 15.42 -7.09
C ASN A 103 -7.08 14.00 -6.59
N LEU A 104 -6.09 13.32 -7.17
CA LEU A 104 -5.64 12.00 -6.70
C LEU A 104 -4.14 12.06 -6.43
N TRP A 105 -3.71 11.32 -5.41
CA TRP A 105 -2.29 11.09 -5.13
C TRP A 105 -2.05 9.59 -5.06
N ALA A 106 -0.94 9.13 -5.65
CA ALA A 106 -0.47 7.76 -5.52
C ALA A 106 0.94 7.78 -4.94
N VAL A 107 1.19 6.90 -3.97
CA VAL A 107 2.48 6.78 -3.29
C VAL A 107 3.05 5.38 -3.42
N GLY A 108 4.35 5.22 -3.18
CA GLY A 108 4.96 3.89 -3.28
C GLY A 108 6.44 3.81 -2.93
N HIS A 109 7.08 2.81 -3.51
CA HIS A 109 8.52 2.56 -3.37
C HIS A 109 9.33 3.75 -3.87
N GLU A 110 10.60 3.83 -3.44
CA GLU A 110 11.49 4.97 -3.68
C GLU A 110 10.89 6.31 -3.21
N GLU A 111 10.02 6.25 -2.21
CA GLU A 111 9.24 7.37 -1.67
C GLU A 111 8.56 8.20 -2.78
N VAL A 112 8.13 7.57 -3.89
CA VAL A 112 7.48 8.29 -4.98
C VAL A 112 6.12 8.82 -4.55
N ILE A 113 5.82 10.07 -4.96
CA ILE A 113 4.49 10.67 -4.87
C ILE A 113 4.10 11.17 -6.25
N LEU A 114 3.02 10.63 -6.80
CA LEU A 114 2.38 11.07 -8.02
C LEU A 114 1.12 11.87 -7.69
N HIS A 115 0.78 12.85 -8.53
CA HIS A 115 -0.43 13.65 -8.42
C HIS A 115 -1.15 13.74 -9.76
N SER A 116 -2.46 13.66 -9.70
CA SER A 116 -3.38 13.97 -10.79
C SER A 116 -4.38 15.05 -10.32
N SER A 117 -4.62 16.06 -11.14
CA SER A 117 -5.61 17.12 -10.87
C SER A 117 -6.86 17.01 -11.76
N ASP A 118 -6.97 15.94 -12.55
CA ASP A 118 -8.00 15.76 -13.58
C ASP A 118 -8.76 14.42 -13.44
N GLY A 119 -8.98 14.01 -12.20
CA GLY A 119 -9.69 12.78 -11.88
C GLY A 119 -8.93 11.52 -12.29
N GLY A 120 -7.60 11.55 -12.22
CA GLY A 120 -6.73 10.42 -12.51
C GLY A 120 -6.47 10.20 -14.01
N SER A 121 -6.67 11.20 -14.88
CA SER A 121 -6.45 11.05 -16.32
C SER A 121 -5.00 11.31 -16.72
N THR A 122 -4.34 12.28 -16.08
CA THR A 122 -2.91 12.57 -16.26
C THR A 122 -2.21 12.63 -14.90
N TRP A 123 -0.92 12.26 -14.88
CA TRP A 123 -0.16 12.14 -13.64
C TRP A 123 1.19 12.83 -13.76
N VAL A 124 1.57 13.57 -12.71
CA VAL A 124 2.89 14.19 -12.56
C VAL A 124 3.54 13.71 -11.28
N ARG A 125 4.87 13.62 -11.27
CA ARG A 125 5.63 13.27 -10.08
C ARG A 125 5.88 14.54 -9.25
N GLN A 126 5.41 14.54 -8.00
CA GLN A 126 5.62 15.62 -7.05
C GLN A 126 6.85 15.40 -6.16
N TYR A 127 7.15 14.13 -5.84
CA TYR A 127 8.27 13.77 -5.00
C TYR A 127 8.86 12.42 -5.39
N VAL A 128 10.15 12.23 -5.11
CA VAL A 128 10.86 10.97 -5.24
C VAL A 128 12.16 11.03 -4.44
N LYS A 129 12.55 9.89 -3.88
CA LYS A 129 13.85 9.69 -3.22
C LYS A 129 14.35 8.29 -3.61
N SER A 130 15.08 8.22 -4.74
CA SER A 130 15.51 6.97 -5.36
C SER A 130 16.42 6.10 -4.49
N ASP A 131 17.08 6.69 -3.48
CA ASP A 131 17.90 5.99 -2.49
C ASP A 131 17.17 5.74 -1.16
N ALA A 132 15.83 5.88 -1.14
CA ALA A 132 15.04 5.62 0.05
C ALA A 132 15.16 4.14 0.49
N LEU A 133 15.26 3.92 1.80
CA LEU A 133 15.38 2.58 2.38
C LEU A 133 14.04 1.83 2.42
N GLY A 134 12.92 2.55 2.35
CA GLY A 134 11.58 1.96 2.40
C GLY A 134 10.53 2.76 1.62
N PRO A 135 9.34 2.16 1.41
CA PRO A 135 8.25 2.81 0.68
C PRO A 135 7.49 3.82 1.54
N LEU A 136 6.82 4.76 0.86
CA LEU A 136 5.60 5.36 1.39
C LEU A 136 4.48 4.31 1.29
N LEU A 137 3.62 4.24 2.30
CA LEU A 137 2.57 3.23 2.40
C LEU A 137 1.16 3.80 2.30
N ASP A 138 0.98 5.07 2.72
CA ASP A 138 -0.31 5.77 2.61
C ASP A 138 -0.12 7.28 2.51
N VAL A 139 -1.14 7.99 1.99
CA VAL A 139 -1.16 9.44 1.87
C VAL A 139 -2.57 9.98 2.11
N LEU A 140 -2.66 11.12 2.79
CA LEU A 140 -3.92 11.79 3.08
C LEU A 140 -3.75 13.31 2.99
N PHE A 141 -4.77 14.00 2.46
CA PHE A 141 -4.85 15.45 2.48
C PHE A 141 -5.95 15.90 3.43
N VAL A 142 -5.59 16.65 4.48
CA VAL A 142 -6.55 17.18 5.45
C VAL A 142 -7.41 18.30 4.86
N ASP A 143 -6.83 19.05 3.93
CA ASP A 143 -7.51 20.04 3.07
C ASP A 143 -6.85 20.07 1.67
N ASP A 144 -7.15 21.07 0.86
CA ASP A 144 -6.67 21.15 -0.53
C ASP A 144 -5.17 21.46 -0.62
N ASN A 145 -4.53 21.93 0.47
CA ASN A 145 -3.12 22.33 0.50
C ASN A 145 -2.26 21.45 1.39
N ARG A 146 -2.82 20.94 2.50
CA ARG A 146 -2.05 20.23 3.52
C ARG A 146 -2.21 18.73 3.37
N GLY A 147 -1.10 18.04 3.13
CA GLY A 147 -1.04 16.59 2.99
C GLY A 147 0.01 15.98 3.89
N ILE A 148 -0.19 14.70 4.20
CA ILE A 148 0.70 13.86 5.01
C ILE A 148 0.83 12.53 4.28
N ALA A 149 2.06 12.11 3.99
CA ALA A 149 2.37 10.76 3.51
C ALA A 149 3.17 10.03 4.59
N VAL A 150 2.82 8.77 4.82
CA VAL A 150 3.44 7.93 5.86
C VAL A 150 4.04 6.67 5.25
N GLY A 151 5.03 6.08 5.91
CA GLY A 151 5.71 4.93 5.34
C GLY A 151 6.58 4.14 6.31
N ALA A 152 7.54 3.42 5.74
CA ALA A 152 8.45 2.55 6.47
C ALA A 152 9.28 3.33 7.50
N GLU A 153 9.66 2.66 8.59
CA GLU A 153 10.58 3.18 9.61
C GLU A 153 10.20 4.57 10.17
N GLY A 154 8.90 4.76 10.43
CA GLY A 154 8.39 6.02 11.00
C GLY A 154 8.34 7.19 10.02
N LYS A 155 8.64 6.97 8.74
CA LYS A 155 8.66 8.00 7.70
C LYS A 155 7.36 8.80 7.67
N MET A 156 7.53 10.13 7.63
CA MET A 156 6.42 11.07 7.50
C MET A 156 6.85 12.27 6.64
N LEU A 157 6.27 12.39 5.45
CA LEU A 157 6.39 13.58 4.62
C LEU A 157 5.17 14.48 4.82
N THR A 158 5.37 15.80 4.81
CA THR A 158 4.28 16.77 4.95
C THR A 158 4.38 17.85 3.88
N THR A 159 3.22 18.33 3.42
CA THR A 159 3.11 19.48 2.52
C THR A 159 2.09 20.49 3.02
N THR A 160 2.28 21.77 2.68
CA THR A 160 1.33 22.85 2.94
C THR A 160 0.98 23.63 1.67
N ASP A 161 1.38 23.13 0.49
CA ASP A 161 1.23 23.80 -0.81
C ASP A 161 0.69 22.87 -1.90
N ALA A 162 -0.17 21.92 -1.52
CA ALA A 162 -0.78 20.91 -2.39
C ALA A 162 0.25 19.96 -3.04
N GLY A 163 1.36 19.67 -2.31
CA GLY A 163 2.40 18.76 -2.76
C GLY A 163 3.39 19.36 -3.76
N LYS A 164 3.41 20.69 -3.95
CA LYS A 164 4.46 21.33 -4.74
C LYS A 164 5.83 21.18 -4.05
N THR A 165 5.82 21.19 -2.73
CA THR A 165 6.98 20.85 -1.90
C THR A 165 6.56 19.87 -0.82
N TRP A 166 7.42 18.88 -0.57
CA TRP A 166 7.26 17.90 0.51
C TRP A 166 8.43 18.03 1.48
N ILE A 167 8.12 18.14 2.77
CA ILE A 167 9.10 18.25 3.84
C ILE A 167 9.32 16.85 4.42
N ASP A 168 10.53 16.35 4.32
CA ASP A 168 10.95 15.06 4.88
C ASP A 168 11.02 15.14 6.40
N GLY A 169 10.58 14.10 7.09
CA GLY A 169 10.57 13.98 8.54
C GLY A 169 10.24 12.57 9.01
N ASP A 170 10.10 12.45 10.31
CA ASP A 170 9.82 11.21 11.01
C ASP A 170 8.78 11.46 12.11
N ILE A 171 7.94 10.44 12.39
CA ILE A 171 6.90 10.53 13.42
C ILE A 171 7.47 10.82 14.79
N THR A 172 8.67 10.30 15.12
CA THR A 172 9.29 10.46 16.44
C THR A 172 9.63 11.91 16.77
N THR A 173 9.91 12.72 15.75
CA THR A 173 10.19 14.16 15.91
C THR A 173 8.93 14.98 16.17
N ARG A 174 7.74 14.39 16.03
CA ARG A 174 6.43 15.03 16.16
C ARG A 174 5.60 14.49 17.33
N VAL A 175 6.08 13.42 18.01
CA VAL A 175 5.40 12.88 19.19
C VAL A 175 5.68 13.77 20.41
N ILE A 176 4.59 14.32 20.99
CA ILE A 176 4.69 15.24 22.13
C ILE A 176 4.52 14.54 23.49
N ASP A 177 3.85 13.39 23.53
CA ASP A 177 3.66 12.56 24.72
C ASP A 177 3.90 11.10 24.37
N ALA A 178 5.13 10.63 24.43
CA ALA A 178 5.38 9.19 24.50
C ALA A 178 4.86 8.73 25.86
N PRO A 179 3.88 7.82 25.97
CA PRO A 179 3.62 7.15 27.22
C PRO A 179 4.94 6.49 27.60
N LYS A 180 5.49 6.87 28.77
CA LYS A 180 6.61 6.16 29.38
C LYS A 180 6.22 4.70 29.32
N ALA A 181 6.94 3.88 28.58
CA ALA A 181 6.68 2.44 28.53
C ALA A 181 6.65 2.00 29.99
N ALA A 182 5.44 1.78 30.51
CA ALA A 182 5.27 1.27 31.86
C ALA A 182 5.87 -0.12 31.78
N ALA A 183 7.02 -0.27 32.42
CA ALA A 183 7.61 -1.56 32.70
C ALA A 183 6.59 -2.36 33.51
N LEU A 184 5.71 -3.08 32.85
CA LEU A 184 4.96 -4.19 33.39
C LEU A 184 5.85 -5.43 33.26
N ILE A 185 7.01 -5.36 33.92
CA ILE A 185 7.73 -6.56 34.33
C ILE A 185 7.37 -6.71 35.81
N ASP A 186 6.48 -7.64 36.10
CA ASP A 186 6.32 -8.18 37.43
C ASP A 186 7.66 -8.80 37.80
N GLU A 187 8.40 -8.17 38.72
CA GLU A 187 9.72 -8.60 39.20
C GLU A 187 9.69 -9.87 40.02
N SER A 188 8.60 -10.65 40.01
CA SER A 188 8.45 -11.80 40.91
C SER A 188 8.78 -13.17 40.32
N GLU A 189 9.08 -13.34 39.03
CA GLU A 189 9.53 -14.67 38.54
C GLU A 189 10.61 -14.58 37.47
N SER A 190 11.77 -15.09 37.83
CA SER A 190 12.93 -15.58 37.07
C SER A 190 14.13 -14.63 36.90
N GLY A 191 15.17 -14.98 37.67
CA GLY A 191 16.54 -14.51 37.55
C GLY A 191 17.21 -14.88 36.22
N PHE A 192 16.89 -14.17 35.16
CA PHE A 192 17.71 -14.04 33.97
C PHE A 192 17.67 -12.57 33.57
N VAL A 193 18.56 -11.79 34.19
CA VAL A 193 18.91 -10.46 33.67
C VAL A 193 19.85 -10.72 32.50
N SER A 194 19.36 -10.68 31.28
CA SER A 194 20.22 -10.48 30.11
C SER A 194 20.38 -8.97 29.90
N ASP A 195 21.51 -8.46 30.37
CA ASP A 195 21.95 -7.07 30.15
C ASP A 195 22.36 -6.85 28.67
N ASP A 196 21.58 -7.24 27.69
CA ASP A 196 21.80 -6.84 26.28
C ASP A 196 20.64 -7.30 25.35
N ILE A 197 19.40 -7.01 25.70
CA ILE A 197 18.40 -6.93 24.64
C ILE A 197 18.41 -5.46 24.22
N GLY A 198 19.23 -5.15 23.21
CA GLY A 198 19.10 -3.89 22.46
C GLY A 198 17.65 -3.77 22.04
N VAL A 199 16.92 -2.85 22.64
CA VAL A 199 15.58 -2.48 22.17
C VAL A 199 15.84 -2.02 20.74
N ASP A 200 15.27 -2.72 19.78
CA ASP A 200 15.32 -2.28 18.38
C ASP A 200 14.64 -0.91 18.34
N GLU A 201 15.46 0.15 18.32
CA GLU A 201 15.00 1.54 18.36
C GLU A 201 14.43 1.99 17.00
N THR A 202 14.31 1.08 16.04
CA THR A 202 13.78 1.38 14.72
C THR A 202 12.31 1.79 14.87
N PRO A 203 11.91 3.00 14.40
CA PRO A 203 10.51 3.40 14.43
C PRO A 203 9.63 2.41 13.66
N PRO A 204 8.39 2.15 14.11
CA PRO A 204 7.50 1.21 13.44
C PRO A 204 7.13 1.70 12.04
N HIS A 205 6.90 0.79 11.12
CA HIS A 205 6.27 1.14 9.85
C HIS A 205 4.88 1.73 10.10
N LEU A 206 4.58 2.86 9.46
CA LEU A 206 3.29 3.55 9.51
C LEU A 206 2.50 3.13 8.28
N ASN A 207 1.53 2.21 8.47
CA ASN A 207 0.90 1.50 7.37
C ASN A 207 -0.31 2.24 6.78
N ALA A 208 -1.03 3.02 7.60
CA ALA A 208 -2.19 3.78 7.13
C ALA A 208 -2.42 5.02 7.97
N ILE A 209 -3.00 6.05 7.32
CA ILE A 209 -3.45 7.28 7.94
C ILE A 209 -4.90 7.56 7.56
N VAL A 210 -5.72 7.95 8.54
CA VAL A 210 -7.14 8.24 8.32
C VAL A 210 -7.56 9.51 9.04
N GLN A 211 -8.49 10.26 8.44
CA GLN A 211 -9.06 11.48 9.01
C GLN A 211 -10.51 11.25 9.48
N SER A 212 -10.82 11.68 10.70
CA SER A 212 -12.17 11.82 11.22
C SER A 212 -12.47 13.27 11.60
N LYS A 213 -13.72 13.59 11.97
CA LYS A 213 -14.04 14.91 12.52
C LYS A 213 -13.32 15.22 13.84
N ALA A 214 -12.89 14.20 14.58
CA ALA A 214 -12.19 14.35 15.86
C ALA A 214 -10.67 14.52 15.72
N GLY A 215 -10.10 14.27 14.53
CA GLY A 215 -8.67 14.34 14.24
C GLY A 215 -8.18 13.23 13.34
N LEU A 216 -6.88 13.01 13.35
CA LEU A 216 -6.19 12.01 12.53
C LEU A 216 -5.75 10.81 13.37
N LEU A 217 -5.75 9.64 12.75
CA LEU A 217 -5.20 8.40 13.32
C LEU A 217 -4.21 7.78 12.34
N ILE A 218 -3.04 7.37 12.82
CA ILE A 218 -2.09 6.53 12.10
C ILE A 218 -2.06 5.17 12.78
N VAL A 219 -2.02 4.11 11.98
CA VAL A 219 -1.83 2.73 12.44
C VAL A 219 -0.63 2.10 11.77
N GLY A 220 0.05 1.18 12.47
CA GLY A 220 1.27 0.60 11.96
C GLY A 220 1.61 -0.75 12.59
N GLU A 221 2.89 -1.12 12.47
CA GLU A 221 3.44 -2.36 13.01
C GLU A 221 3.51 -2.34 14.54
N THR A 222 3.65 -3.53 15.13
CA THR A 222 3.78 -3.71 16.59
C THR A 222 2.65 -3.10 17.42
N GLY A 223 1.44 -2.96 16.82
CA GLY A 223 0.32 -2.28 17.47
C GLY A 223 0.54 -0.78 17.65
N ALA A 224 1.41 -0.17 16.85
CA ALA A 224 1.64 1.25 16.91
C ALA A 224 0.40 2.00 16.41
N VAL A 225 -0.15 2.85 17.28
CA VAL A 225 -1.26 3.75 16.95
C VAL A 225 -0.90 5.15 17.43
N PHE A 226 -1.01 6.12 16.51
CA PHE A 226 -0.75 7.53 16.81
C PHE A 226 -1.99 8.35 16.48
N ARG A 227 -2.24 9.35 17.32
CA ARG A 227 -3.38 10.25 17.21
C ARG A 227 -2.90 11.69 17.14
N SER A 228 -3.50 12.48 16.26
CA SER A 228 -3.36 13.94 16.19
C SER A 228 -4.74 14.59 16.34
N ARG A 229 -4.82 15.69 17.10
CA ARG A 229 -6.02 16.53 17.26
C ARG A 229 -5.82 17.94 16.68
N ASP A 230 -4.68 18.19 16.07
CA ASP A 230 -4.24 19.47 15.50
C ASP A 230 -3.81 19.34 14.04
N GLU A 231 -4.54 18.46 13.30
CA GLU A 231 -4.39 18.27 11.85
C GLU A 231 -2.98 17.81 11.43
N GLY A 232 -2.31 17.03 12.31
CA GLY A 232 -0.99 16.44 12.06
C GLY A 232 0.19 17.29 12.46
N ALA A 233 -0.03 18.44 13.14
CA ALA A 233 1.06 19.27 13.66
C ALA A 233 1.82 18.57 14.79
N SER A 234 1.10 17.85 15.66
CA SER A 234 1.67 16.99 16.70
C SER A 234 0.92 15.66 16.82
N TRP A 235 1.59 14.67 17.37
CA TRP A 235 1.10 13.30 17.48
C TRP A 235 1.28 12.77 18.90
N ALA A 236 0.35 11.97 19.37
CA ALA A 236 0.47 11.22 20.61
C ALA A 236 0.37 9.71 20.27
N ARG A 237 1.33 8.92 20.73
CA ARG A 237 1.18 7.47 20.73
C ARG A 237 0.13 7.09 21.75
N ILE A 238 -0.80 6.21 21.39
CA ILE A 238 -1.89 5.78 22.26
C ILE A 238 -1.84 4.27 22.46
N ASP A 239 -2.37 3.81 23.61
CA ASP A 239 -2.45 2.38 23.92
C ASP A 239 -3.44 1.68 22.99
N PHE A 240 -3.04 0.52 22.49
CA PHE A 240 -3.86 -0.32 21.62
C PHE A 240 -3.89 -1.76 22.15
N PRO A 241 -5.06 -2.43 22.17
CA PRO A 241 -5.21 -3.74 22.81
C PRO A 241 -4.63 -4.93 22.03
N TYR A 242 -3.84 -4.68 20.98
CA TYR A 242 -3.22 -5.70 20.15
C TYR A 242 -1.82 -5.23 19.72
N HIS A 243 -0.82 -6.14 19.87
CA HIS A 243 0.59 -5.80 19.61
C HIS A 243 1.12 -6.28 18.24
N GLY A 244 0.25 -6.81 17.37
CA GLY A 244 0.63 -7.18 16.01
C GLY A 244 0.39 -6.06 14.99
N PRO A 245 0.83 -6.26 13.74
CA PRO A 245 0.67 -5.28 12.66
C PRO A 245 -0.79 -4.96 12.36
N LEU A 246 -1.08 -3.67 12.23
CA LEU A 246 -2.29 -3.12 11.63
C LEU A 246 -1.93 -2.65 10.22
N PHE A 247 -2.64 -3.13 9.21
CA PHE A 247 -2.33 -2.85 7.80
C PHE A 247 -3.17 -1.73 7.20
N GLY A 248 -4.31 -1.39 7.84
CA GLY A 248 -5.15 -0.34 7.30
C GLY A 248 -6.16 0.21 8.29
N ALA A 249 -6.75 1.33 7.90
CA ALA A 249 -7.82 2.00 8.61
C ALA A 249 -8.82 2.60 7.62
N VAL A 250 -10.11 2.57 7.94
CA VAL A 250 -11.16 3.16 7.11
C VAL A 250 -12.21 3.86 7.97
N MET A 251 -12.64 5.04 7.54
CA MET A 251 -13.78 5.73 8.12
C MET A 251 -15.08 5.04 7.73
N LEU A 252 -15.91 4.67 8.70
CA LEU A 252 -17.25 4.13 8.43
C LEU A 252 -18.31 5.22 8.36
N ASP A 253 -18.17 6.21 9.22
CA ASP A 253 -19.00 7.41 9.32
C ASP A 253 -18.16 8.57 9.87
N ASP A 254 -18.75 9.72 10.14
CA ASP A 254 -18.05 10.92 10.59
C ASP A 254 -17.16 10.76 11.85
N GLN A 255 -17.36 9.71 12.65
CA GLN A 255 -16.67 9.48 13.93
C GLN A 255 -16.03 8.10 14.04
N SER A 256 -16.63 7.07 13.42
CA SER A 256 -16.23 5.68 13.59
C SER A 256 -15.12 5.30 12.64
N ILE A 257 -14.00 4.86 13.19
CA ILE A 257 -12.84 4.34 12.44
C ILE A 257 -12.74 2.84 12.70
N LEU A 258 -12.67 2.07 11.63
CA LEU A 258 -12.35 0.64 11.63
C LEU A 258 -10.88 0.47 11.28
N VAL A 259 -10.11 -0.20 12.14
CA VAL A 259 -8.71 -0.59 11.91
C VAL A 259 -8.61 -2.10 11.76
N TYR A 260 -7.71 -2.58 10.91
CA TYR A 260 -7.58 -4.00 10.60
C TYR A 260 -6.13 -4.39 10.27
N GLY A 261 -5.82 -5.69 10.40
CA GLY A 261 -4.44 -6.13 10.19
C GLY A 261 -4.23 -7.64 10.18
N LEU A 262 -3.12 -8.06 10.77
CA LEU A 262 -2.62 -9.43 10.79
C LEU A 262 -3.60 -10.39 11.47
N ALA A 263 -3.71 -11.61 10.94
CA ALA A 263 -4.46 -12.72 11.52
C ALA A 263 -5.94 -12.39 11.81
N GLY A 264 -6.58 -11.62 10.92
CA GLY A 264 -8.00 -11.28 11.02
C GLY A 264 -8.34 -10.29 12.15
N ASN A 265 -7.35 -9.68 12.79
CA ASN A 265 -7.62 -8.70 13.83
C ASN A 265 -8.25 -7.43 13.23
N ALA A 266 -9.39 -7.02 13.80
CA ALA A 266 -10.09 -5.81 13.44
C ALA A 266 -10.72 -5.17 14.69
N TYR A 267 -10.68 -3.84 14.77
CA TYR A 267 -11.17 -3.07 15.90
C TYR A 267 -11.88 -1.81 15.43
N LEU A 268 -12.86 -1.38 16.20
CA LEU A 268 -13.64 -0.17 15.96
C LEU A 268 -13.38 0.83 17.09
N THR A 269 -13.22 2.10 16.76
CA THR A 269 -13.24 3.22 17.68
C THR A 269 -14.22 4.29 17.19
N ALA A 270 -14.93 4.95 18.11
CA ALA A 270 -15.79 6.10 17.84
C ALA A 270 -15.29 7.38 18.55
N ASP A 271 -14.14 7.32 19.22
CA ASP A 271 -13.58 8.38 20.06
C ASP A 271 -12.10 8.66 19.77
N LEU A 272 -11.71 8.42 18.50
CA LEU A 272 -10.34 8.60 17.99
C LEU A 272 -9.32 7.81 18.83
N GLY A 273 -9.62 6.53 19.10
CA GLY A 273 -8.72 5.60 19.76
C GLY A 273 -8.61 5.74 21.28
N THR A 274 -9.54 6.44 21.93
CA THR A 274 -9.62 6.46 23.40
C THR A 274 -10.17 5.13 23.93
N SER A 275 -11.10 4.51 23.20
CA SER A 275 -11.59 3.16 23.45
C SER A 275 -11.69 2.35 22.16
N TRP A 276 -11.63 1.01 22.31
CA TRP A 276 -11.61 0.07 21.20
C TRP A 276 -12.59 -1.08 21.42
N THR A 277 -13.35 -1.42 20.39
CA THR A 277 -14.21 -2.60 20.36
C THR A 277 -13.61 -3.60 19.36
N LYS A 278 -13.21 -4.79 19.82
CA LYS A 278 -12.77 -5.88 18.95
C LYS A 278 -13.95 -6.42 18.16
N LEU A 279 -13.75 -6.66 16.85
CA LEU A 279 -14.73 -7.26 15.96
C LEU A 279 -14.49 -8.76 15.81
N GLU A 280 -15.55 -9.53 15.65
CA GLU A 280 -15.52 -10.97 15.40
C GLU A 280 -15.43 -11.22 13.90
N THR A 281 -14.24 -11.36 13.37
CA THR A 281 -13.99 -11.57 11.93
C THR A 281 -14.15 -13.03 11.51
N ASN A 282 -14.07 -13.96 12.45
CA ASN A 282 -14.13 -15.42 12.22
C ASN A 282 -13.14 -15.93 11.17
N THR A 283 -11.99 -15.28 11.04
CA THR A 283 -10.90 -15.65 10.14
C THR A 283 -9.54 -15.35 10.77
N GLU A 284 -8.54 -16.15 10.43
CA GLU A 284 -7.13 -15.89 10.72
C GLU A 284 -6.37 -15.33 9.49
N ALA A 285 -7.07 -15.02 8.40
CA ALA A 285 -6.46 -14.40 7.25
C ALA A 285 -6.15 -12.93 7.54
N SER A 286 -4.97 -12.47 7.14
CA SER A 286 -4.60 -11.06 7.21
C SER A 286 -5.50 -10.22 6.32
N LEU A 287 -5.89 -9.03 6.79
CA LEU A 287 -6.77 -8.09 6.13
C LEU A 287 -5.94 -6.92 5.60
N PHE A 288 -6.02 -6.63 4.30
CA PHE A 288 -5.17 -5.65 3.64
C PHE A 288 -5.91 -4.43 3.08
N GLY A 289 -7.21 -4.57 2.78
CA GLY A 289 -8.00 -3.48 2.23
C GLY A 289 -9.41 -3.44 2.82
N ALA A 290 -10.00 -2.25 2.83
CA ALA A 290 -11.39 -2.07 3.25
C ALA A 290 -12.05 -0.90 2.52
N VAL A 291 -13.37 -0.97 2.39
CA VAL A 291 -14.20 0.13 1.93
C VAL A 291 -15.41 0.30 2.85
N ALA A 292 -15.70 1.55 3.21
CA ALA A 292 -16.95 1.88 3.86
C ALA A 292 -18.12 1.80 2.86
N VAL A 293 -19.22 1.23 3.32
CA VAL A 293 -20.48 1.13 2.59
C VAL A 293 -21.53 1.92 3.38
N ASN A 294 -22.51 2.50 2.70
CA ASN A 294 -23.51 3.36 3.34
C ASN A 294 -24.03 2.84 4.68
N GLY A 295 -24.14 3.73 5.71
CA GLY A 295 -24.72 3.46 7.00
C GLY A 295 -23.82 2.65 7.94
N ALA A 296 -22.57 3.04 8.15
CA ALA A 296 -21.60 2.41 9.05
C ALA A 296 -21.31 0.92 8.76
N ARG A 297 -21.56 0.48 7.52
CA ARG A 297 -21.21 -0.83 7.02
C ARG A 297 -19.83 -0.79 6.37
N ALA A 298 -19.16 -1.94 6.28
CA ALA A 298 -17.88 -2.07 5.62
C ALA A 298 -17.73 -3.42 4.90
N VAL A 299 -16.85 -3.42 3.91
CA VAL A 299 -16.27 -4.62 3.32
C VAL A 299 -14.78 -4.60 3.58
N LEU A 300 -14.23 -5.74 4.03
CA LEU A 300 -12.79 -5.94 4.20
C LEU A 300 -12.33 -7.09 3.31
N VAL A 301 -11.13 -6.95 2.76
CA VAL A 301 -10.52 -7.97 1.91
C VAL A 301 -9.10 -8.29 2.37
N GLY A 302 -8.60 -9.48 2.00
CA GLY A 302 -7.28 -9.89 2.48
C GLY A 302 -6.74 -11.17 1.86
N ALA A 303 -5.85 -11.82 2.61
CA ALA A 303 -5.19 -13.05 2.21
C ALA A 303 -6.19 -14.19 1.96
N ARG A 304 -5.79 -15.17 1.14
CA ARG A 304 -6.56 -16.38 0.84
C ARG A 304 -7.96 -16.09 0.27
N GLY A 305 -8.12 -15.02 -0.50
CA GLY A 305 -9.40 -14.62 -1.07
C GLY A 305 -10.43 -14.21 -0.02
N THR A 306 -10.01 -13.78 1.15
CA THR A 306 -10.90 -13.36 2.23
C THR A 306 -11.70 -12.13 1.82
N PHE A 307 -13.01 -12.20 1.97
CA PHE A 307 -13.95 -11.12 1.77
C PHE A 307 -14.95 -11.11 2.94
N LEU A 308 -14.92 -10.07 3.75
CA LEU A 308 -15.76 -9.92 4.95
C LEU A 308 -16.74 -8.78 4.76
N THR A 309 -17.97 -8.94 5.25
CA THR A 309 -18.95 -7.85 5.31
C THR A 309 -19.33 -7.55 6.74
N LYS A 310 -19.28 -6.27 7.12
CA LYS A 310 -19.75 -5.73 8.40
C LYS A 310 -21.11 -5.06 8.22
N ALA A 311 -22.12 -5.50 8.97
CA ALA A 311 -23.38 -4.78 9.10
C ALA A 311 -23.21 -3.57 10.06
N ALA A 312 -24.08 -2.56 9.94
CA ALA A 312 -23.98 -1.32 10.70
C ALA A 312 -23.97 -1.56 12.21
N ASP A 313 -24.88 -2.37 12.69
CA ASP A 313 -25.21 -2.64 14.10
C ASP A 313 -24.65 -3.99 14.61
N SER A 314 -23.70 -4.59 13.90
CA SER A 314 -23.08 -5.86 14.29
C SER A 314 -21.57 -5.73 14.48
N ASN A 315 -21.06 -6.36 15.54
CA ASN A 315 -19.64 -6.55 15.77
C ASN A 315 -19.12 -7.87 15.16
N ALA A 316 -20.01 -8.76 14.71
CA ALA A 316 -19.65 -9.98 14.01
C ALA A 316 -19.72 -9.74 12.49
N LEU A 317 -18.66 -10.14 11.78
CA LEU A 317 -18.57 -10.04 10.33
C LEU A 317 -18.98 -11.36 9.68
N LYS A 318 -19.64 -11.23 8.53
CA LYS A 318 -19.95 -12.39 7.67
C LYS A 318 -18.81 -12.61 6.70
N ALA A 319 -18.25 -13.82 6.70
CA ALA A 319 -17.14 -14.20 5.85
C ALA A 319 -17.63 -14.85 4.55
N PHE A 320 -16.97 -14.49 3.46
CA PHE A 320 -17.07 -15.10 2.14
C PHE A 320 -15.65 -15.40 1.66
N THR A 321 -15.50 -16.37 0.77
CA THR A 321 -14.20 -16.68 0.18
C THR A 321 -14.28 -16.48 -1.34
N PHE A 322 -13.34 -15.73 -1.85
CA PHE A 322 -13.17 -15.58 -3.29
C PHE A 322 -12.56 -16.88 -3.87
N SER A 323 -13.12 -17.37 -4.96
CA SER A 323 -12.85 -18.73 -5.43
C SER A 323 -11.42 -18.98 -5.93
N ASP A 324 -10.68 -17.95 -6.31
CA ASP A 324 -9.29 -18.10 -6.77
C ASP A 324 -8.26 -18.17 -5.63
N GLY A 325 -8.66 -17.82 -4.39
CA GLY A 325 -7.83 -17.92 -3.19
C GLY A 325 -6.67 -16.95 -3.10
N GLY A 326 -6.54 -16.02 -4.04
CA GLY A 326 -5.46 -15.05 -4.12
C GLY A 326 -5.51 -13.97 -3.03
N VAL A 327 -4.42 -13.22 -2.90
CA VAL A 327 -4.36 -12.06 -2.01
C VAL A 327 -5.14 -10.90 -2.63
N LEU A 328 -6.06 -10.32 -1.85
CA LEU A 328 -6.82 -9.12 -2.20
C LEU A 328 -6.25 -7.93 -1.43
N GLY A 329 -5.80 -6.89 -2.16
CA GLY A 329 -5.20 -5.68 -1.58
C GLY A 329 -6.19 -4.55 -1.39
N GLY A 330 -7.14 -4.37 -2.30
CA GLY A 330 -8.10 -3.28 -2.26
C GLY A 330 -9.49 -3.67 -2.76
N VAL A 331 -10.49 -2.88 -2.41
CA VAL A 331 -11.89 -3.09 -2.79
C VAL A 331 -12.65 -1.78 -2.93
N VAL A 332 -13.50 -1.66 -3.95
CA VAL A 332 -14.48 -0.59 -4.11
C VAL A 332 -15.86 -1.15 -4.38
N GLN A 333 -16.87 -0.46 -3.90
CA GLN A 333 -18.27 -0.75 -4.22
C GLN A 333 -18.62 -0.13 -5.58
N ARG A 334 -19.27 -0.91 -6.47
CA ARG A 334 -19.74 -0.45 -7.80
C ARG A 334 -21.26 -0.48 -7.96
N GLY A 335 -21.95 -1.07 -7.03
CA GLY A 335 -23.40 -1.22 -6.99
C GLY A 335 -23.86 -1.61 -5.61
N GLU A 336 -25.14 -1.89 -5.41
CA GLU A 336 -25.71 -2.18 -4.08
C GLU A 336 -25.02 -3.39 -3.41
N SER A 337 -24.78 -4.46 -4.17
CA SER A 337 -24.13 -5.69 -3.72
C SER A 337 -22.96 -6.11 -4.59
N ASP A 338 -22.50 -5.23 -5.47
CA ASP A 338 -21.44 -5.50 -6.42
C ASP A 338 -20.17 -4.73 -6.06
N PHE A 339 -19.03 -5.42 -6.15
CA PHE A 339 -17.73 -4.91 -5.81
C PHE A 339 -16.73 -5.14 -6.95
N THR A 340 -15.71 -4.32 -6.98
CA THR A 340 -14.46 -4.59 -7.69
C THR A 340 -13.37 -4.75 -6.65
N VAL A 341 -12.63 -5.85 -6.74
CA VAL A 341 -11.48 -6.14 -5.89
C VAL A 341 -10.20 -6.15 -6.74
N VAL A 342 -9.09 -5.76 -6.13
CA VAL A 342 -7.77 -5.81 -6.75
C VAL A 342 -6.81 -6.60 -5.90
N GLY A 343 -5.80 -7.22 -6.51
CA GLY A 343 -4.83 -8.01 -5.79
C GLY A 343 -3.81 -8.68 -6.70
N GLU A 344 -3.24 -9.79 -6.25
CA GLU A 344 -2.19 -10.51 -6.99
C GLU A 344 -2.65 -11.09 -8.34
N ASN A 345 -3.94 -11.34 -8.50
CA ASN A 345 -4.53 -11.87 -9.73
C ASN A 345 -5.21 -10.77 -10.59
N GLY A 346 -4.88 -9.51 -10.31
CA GLY A 346 -5.36 -8.37 -11.08
C GLY A 346 -6.65 -7.75 -10.54
N ILE A 347 -7.48 -7.28 -11.46
CA ILE A 347 -8.74 -6.58 -11.19
C ILE A 347 -9.90 -7.52 -11.45
N LEU A 348 -10.72 -7.76 -10.44
CA LEU A 348 -11.77 -8.77 -10.47
C LEU A 348 -13.11 -8.19 -10.01
N ALA A 349 -14.19 -8.60 -10.69
CA ALA A 349 -15.55 -8.28 -10.27
C ALA A 349 -16.03 -9.32 -9.25
N TYR A 350 -16.73 -8.89 -8.20
CA TYR A 350 -17.26 -9.77 -7.17
C TYR A 350 -18.63 -9.36 -6.68
N SER A 351 -19.52 -10.35 -6.53
CA SER A 351 -20.86 -10.18 -5.97
C SER A 351 -21.08 -11.31 -4.95
N PRO A 352 -20.97 -11.03 -3.64
CA PRO A 352 -21.20 -12.05 -2.60
C PRO A 352 -22.65 -12.54 -2.67
N LYS A 353 -22.84 -13.86 -2.63
CA LYS A 353 -24.17 -14.52 -2.68
C LYS A 353 -24.60 -14.97 -1.30
#